data_09b4fabd6829136e7cadb1050737b598
#
_entry.id   09b4fabd6829136e7cadb1050737b598
#
_cell.length_a   1.000
_cell.length_b   1.000
_cell.length_c   1.000
_cell.angle_alpha   90.00
_cell.angle_beta   90.00
_cell.angle_gamma   90.00
#
_symmetry.space_group_name_H-M   'P 1'
#
loop_
_entity.id
_entity.type
_entity.pdbx_description
1 polymer ?
#
loop_
_entity_poly.entity_id
_entity_poly.type
_entity_poly.pdbx_seq_one_letter_code
_entity_poly.pdbx_strand_id
1 'polypeptide(L)'
;MAKRDLHFTRNIGIMAHIDAGKTTTTERILYFTGVNHKIGETHDGTATMDWMVQEQERGITITSAATTCFWNYQGQQYKVNIIDTPGHVDFTVEVERSLRVLDGAVALFCAVGGVEAQSETVWRQANKYGVPRIAFVNKMDRSGADFFKAVREIREKLHANPIPLQLPIGAEDGFQGVIDLIEMKAYVWENGELEATIKEIPANLLAEAQEWREKLVEAAAVQDEALMERFFEDPESITVEELKAVVRKAVIAMDFCPVMCGSSFKNKGVQNLLDAVIAYLPHPLDIPAAAGKRPRTEEAVTFEIDPEAPLSALAFKIATDPFVGRLCYTRV
;
A
#
# COMPACT_ATOMS: atom_id res chain seq x y z
N MET A 1 -29.28 7.46 -0.15
CA MET A 1 -28.00 6.87 0.31
C MET A 1 -27.42 7.81 1.34
N ALA A 2 -27.03 7.34 2.52
CA ALA A 2 -26.34 8.19 3.49
C ALA A 2 -25.04 8.71 2.83
N LYS A 3 -24.75 10.02 2.95
CA LYS A 3 -23.50 10.60 2.51
C LYS A 3 -22.36 9.86 3.22
N ARG A 4 -21.52 9.19 2.47
CA ARG A 4 -20.36 8.53 3.04
C ARG A 4 -19.28 9.58 3.24
N ASP A 5 -18.78 9.69 4.44
CA ASP A 5 -17.68 10.58 4.75
C ASP A 5 -16.43 10.14 3.98
N LEU A 6 -15.85 11.04 3.18
CA LEU A 6 -14.67 10.77 2.36
C LEU A 6 -13.41 10.51 3.20
N HIS A 7 -13.38 10.92 4.46
CA HIS A 7 -12.29 10.56 5.40
C HIS A 7 -12.15 9.05 5.58
N PHE A 8 -13.25 8.29 5.47
CA PHE A 8 -13.26 6.83 5.57
C PHE A 8 -13.15 6.11 4.22
N THR A 9 -12.61 6.79 3.20
CA THR A 9 -12.38 6.21 1.88
C THR A 9 -10.88 6.21 1.56
N ARG A 10 -10.39 5.12 0.92
CA ARG A 10 -9.04 5.01 0.35
C ARG A 10 -9.14 4.53 -1.08
N ASN A 11 -8.53 5.24 -2.01
CA ASN A 11 -8.41 4.83 -3.41
C ASN A 11 -6.94 4.47 -3.64
N ILE A 12 -6.63 3.19 -3.67
CA ILE A 12 -5.25 2.71 -3.69
C ILE A 12 -4.95 1.90 -4.93
N GLY A 13 -3.70 1.98 -5.40
CA GLY A 13 -3.14 1.08 -6.39
C GLY A 13 -2.20 0.06 -5.76
N ILE A 14 -2.11 -1.12 -6.35
CA ILE A 14 -1.07 -2.09 -5.99
C ILE A 14 -0.08 -2.15 -7.14
N MET A 15 1.15 -1.72 -6.90
CA MET A 15 2.24 -1.61 -7.85
C MET A 15 3.29 -2.68 -7.54
N ALA A 16 3.78 -3.38 -8.55
CA ALA A 16 4.78 -4.43 -8.36
C ALA A 16 5.54 -4.70 -9.66
N HIS A 17 6.76 -5.20 -9.56
CA HIS A 17 7.39 -5.90 -10.67
C HIS A 17 6.76 -7.30 -10.86
N ILE A 18 7.05 -7.92 -12.00
CA ILE A 18 6.58 -9.28 -12.27
C ILE A 18 7.07 -10.22 -11.16
N ASP A 19 6.22 -11.12 -10.73
CA ASP A 19 6.49 -12.10 -9.65
C ASP A 19 6.78 -11.51 -8.26
N ALA A 20 6.57 -10.21 -7.99
CA ALA A 20 6.63 -9.71 -6.60
C ALA A 20 5.47 -10.22 -5.72
N GLY A 21 4.47 -10.85 -6.31
CA GLY A 21 3.29 -11.39 -5.62
C GLY A 21 2.11 -10.43 -5.58
N LYS A 22 1.97 -9.58 -6.61
CA LYS A 22 0.87 -8.60 -6.73
C LYS A 22 -0.49 -9.28 -6.63
N THR A 23 -0.80 -10.20 -7.54
CA THR A 23 -2.10 -10.91 -7.56
C THR A 23 -2.34 -11.66 -6.25
N THR A 24 -1.32 -12.37 -5.72
CA THR A 24 -1.43 -13.05 -4.41
C THR A 24 -1.77 -12.07 -3.28
N THR A 25 -1.12 -10.91 -3.23
CA THR A 25 -1.40 -9.90 -2.19
C THR A 25 -2.82 -9.35 -2.33
N THR A 26 -3.25 -9.02 -3.54
CA THR A 26 -4.60 -8.53 -3.82
C THR A 26 -5.65 -9.56 -3.42
N GLU A 27 -5.48 -10.83 -3.81
CA GLU A 27 -6.39 -11.91 -3.42
C GLU A 27 -6.48 -12.11 -1.90
N ARG A 28 -5.37 -11.97 -1.17
CA ARG A 28 -5.37 -12.03 0.30
C ARG A 28 -6.10 -10.84 0.92
N ILE A 29 -5.92 -9.64 0.37
CA ILE A 29 -6.70 -8.46 0.81
C ILE A 29 -8.19 -8.71 0.59
N LEU A 30 -8.61 -9.22 -0.57
CA LEU A 30 -10.02 -9.52 -0.86
C LEU A 30 -10.57 -10.62 0.04
N TYR A 31 -9.76 -11.61 0.40
CA TYR A 31 -10.14 -12.66 1.34
C TYR A 31 -10.34 -12.11 2.76
N PHE A 32 -9.36 -11.38 3.31
CA PHE A 32 -9.45 -10.82 4.66
C PHE A 32 -10.57 -9.76 4.82
N THR A 33 -10.93 -9.10 3.74
CA THR A 33 -12.05 -8.14 3.71
C THR A 33 -13.41 -8.79 3.44
N GLY A 34 -13.46 -10.12 3.27
CA GLY A 34 -14.69 -10.89 3.07
C GLY A 34 -15.33 -10.74 1.68
N VAL A 35 -14.61 -10.13 0.72
CA VAL A 35 -15.08 -10.06 -0.68
C VAL A 35 -14.98 -11.44 -1.32
N ASN A 36 -13.90 -12.16 -1.07
CA ASN A 36 -13.71 -13.54 -1.51
C ASN A 36 -13.97 -14.51 -0.35
N HIS A 37 -14.74 -15.57 -0.60
CA HIS A 37 -15.01 -16.61 0.40
C HIS A 37 -13.96 -17.72 0.42
N LYS A 38 -13.09 -17.77 -0.58
CA LYS A 38 -11.97 -18.71 -0.69
C LYS A 38 -10.71 -17.96 -1.04
N ILE A 39 -9.59 -18.47 -0.57
CA ILE A 39 -8.28 -17.98 -0.95
C ILE A 39 -8.03 -18.39 -2.40
N GLY A 40 -8.02 -17.42 -3.33
CA GLY A 40 -7.66 -17.63 -4.73
C GLY A 40 -6.15 -17.86 -4.87
N GLU A 41 -5.76 -18.81 -5.69
CA GLU A 41 -4.36 -19.10 -6.02
C GLU A 41 -4.11 -18.77 -7.50
N THR A 42 -3.04 -18.03 -7.78
CA THR A 42 -2.67 -17.65 -9.15
C THR A 42 -2.32 -18.86 -10.03
N HIS A 43 -1.71 -19.89 -9.41
CA HIS A 43 -1.32 -21.10 -10.13
C HIS A 43 -2.51 -22.00 -10.52
N ASP A 44 -3.63 -21.88 -9.82
CA ASP A 44 -4.84 -22.67 -10.06
C ASP A 44 -5.86 -21.92 -10.96
N GLY A 45 -5.52 -20.72 -11.45
CA GLY A 45 -6.40 -19.89 -12.28
C GLY A 45 -7.69 -19.44 -11.58
N THR A 46 -7.68 -19.41 -10.24
CA THR A 46 -8.86 -19.08 -9.40
C THR A 46 -8.85 -17.64 -8.89
N ALA A 47 -7.88 -16.82 -9.34
CA ALA A 47 -7.75 -15.44 -8.93
C ALA A 47 -8.89 -14.57 -9.47
N THR A 48 -9.54 -13.81 -8.60
CA THR A 48 -10.71 -12.98 -8.91
C THR A 48 -10.35 -11.76 -9.76
N MET A 49 -9.15 -11.21 -9.57
CA MET A 49 -8.70 -10.00 -10.28
C MET A 49 -8.14 -10.29 -11.67
N ASP A 50 -7.61 -11.47 -11.92
CA ASP A 50 -7.13 -11.92 -13.22
C ASP A 50 -8.28 -12.69 -13.93
N TRP A 51 -9.25 -11.96 -14.50
CA TRP A 51 -10.46 -12.54 -15.06
C TRP A 51 -10.33 -12.95 -16.53
N MET A 52 -9.29 -12.51 -17.26
CA MET A 52 -9.03 -12.91 -18.63
C MET A 52 -8.28 -14.25 -18.67
N VAL A 53 -8.68 -15.14 -19.57
CA VAL A 53 -7.99 -16.43 -19.79
C VAL A 53 -6.49 -16.25 -20.01
N GLN A 54 -6.10 -15.19 -20.72
CA GLN A 54 -4.70 -14.88 -21.00
C GLN A 54 -3.93 -14.40 -19.74
N GLU A 55 -4.60 -13.73 -18.81
CA GLU A 55 -4.03 -13.35 -17.51
C GLU A 55 -3.80 -14.59 -16.65
N GLN A 56 -4.78 -15.48 -16.62
CA GLN A 56 -4.72 -16.75 -15.87
C GLN A 56 -3.66 -17.70 -16.43
N GLU A 57 -3.59 -17.86 -17.76
CA GLU A 57 -2.59 -18.71 -18.41
C GLU A 57 -1.16 -18.21 -18.24
N ARG A 58 -0.96 -16.91 -18.23
CA ARG A 58 0.37 -16.29 -18.14
C ARG A 58 0.78 -15.88 -16.71
N GLY A 59 -0.16 -15.87 -15.78
CA GLY A 59 0.04 -15.39 -14.39
C GLY A 59 0.42 -13.92 -14.30
N ILE A 60 0.00 -13.09 -15.27
CA ILE A 60 0.28 -11.65 -15.31
C ILE A 60 -1.01 -10.85 -15.48
N THR A 61 -1.15 -9.74 -14.77
CA THR A 61 -2.25 -8.80 -14.98
C THR A 61 -2.01 -7.98 -16.23
N ILE A 62 -2.93 -8.06 -17.19
CA ILE A 62 -2.90 -7.33 -18.47
C ILE A 62 -3.75 -6.08 -18.37
N THR A 63 -4.94 -6.18 -17.77
CA THR A 63 -5.87 -5.07 -17.62
C THR A 63 -6.04 -4.70 -16.16
N SER A 64 -6.05 -3.39 -15.86
CA SER A 64 -6.34 -2.95 -14.49
C SER A 64 -7.74 -3.40 -14.08
N ALA A 65 -7.89 -3.99 -12.91
CA ALA A 65 -9.18 -4.30 -12.30
C ALA A 65 -9.45 -3.32 -11.16
N ALA A 66 -10.72 -2.99 -10.93
CA ALA A 66 -11.11 -2.14 -9.82
C ALA A 66 -12.10 -2.88 -8.94
N THR A 67 -11.79 -3.03 -7.68
CA THR A 67 -12.64 -3.73 -6.71
C THR A 67 -12.77 -2.89 -5.44
N THR A 68 -13.95 -2.92 -4.85
CA THR A 68 -14.22 -2.26 -3.57
C THR A 68 -14.29 -3.29 -2.46
N CYS A 69 -13.59 -3.02 -1.38
CA CYS A 69 -13.68 -3.80 -0.15
C CYS A 69 -13.84 -2.90 1.08
N PHE A 70 -14.10 -3.51 2.23
CA PHE A 70 -14.30 -2.80 3.49
C PHE A 70 -13.39 -3.37 4.55
N TRP A 71 -12.72 -2.50 5.30
CA TRP A 71 -11.86 -2.88 6.39
C TRP A 71 -12.24 -2.14 7.67
N ASN A 72 -12.24 -2.86 8.81
CA ASN A 72 -12.46 -2.27 10.11
C ASN A 72 -11.13 -1.93 10.76
N TYR A 73 -10.92 -0.66 11.07
CA TYR A 73 -9.74 -0.16 11.75
C TYR A 73 -10.16 0.73 12.91
N GLN A 74 -9.68 0.46 14.12
CA GLN A 74 -10.01 1.20 15.35
C GLN A 74 -11.53 1.40 15.55
N GLY A 75 -12.33 0.37 15.29
CA GLY A 75 -13.78 0.40 15.46
C GLY A 75 -14.56 1.16 14.38
N GLN A 76 -13.90 1.68 13.36
CA GLN A 76 -14.52 2.34 12.21
C GLN A 76 -14.37 1.51 10.93
N GLN A 77 -15.40 1.53 10.09
CA GLN A 77 -15.37 0.84 8.79
C GLN A 77 -14.90 1.78 7.69
N TYR A 78 -13.81 1.40 7.05
CA TYR A 78 -13.24 2.10 5.90
C TYR A 78 -13.61 1.42 4.59
N LYS A 79 -13.89 2.22 3.56
CA LYS A 79 -14.05 1.78 2.19
C LYS A 79 -12.69 1.85 1.49
N VAL A 80 -12.23 0.73 0.96
CA VAL A 80 -11.00 0.67 0.19
C VAL A 80 -11.34 0.27 -1.25
N ASN A 81 -11.07 1.17 -2.19
CA ASN A 81 -11.15 0.90 -3.62
C ASN A 81 -9.74 0.53 -4.08
N ILE A 82 -9.57 -0.69 -4.53
CA ILE A 82 -8.29 -1.22 -5.03
C ILE A 82 -8.33 -1.17 -6.55
N ILE A 83 -7.37 -0.49 -7.14
CA ILE A 83 -7.14 -0.47 -8.58
C ILE A 83 -5.87 -1.27 -8.82
N ASP A 84 -6.02 -2.48 -9.33
CA ASP A 84 -4.90 -3.34 -9.67
C ASP A 84 -4.26 -2.84 -10.96
N THR A 85 -2.97 -2.48 -10.92
CA THR A 85 -2.24 -1.95 -12.06
C THR A 85 -1.38 -3.04 -12.69
N PRO A 86 -1.32 -3.14 -14.04
CA PRO A 86 -0.40 -4.04 -14.70
C PRO A 86 1.04 -3.78 -14.25
N GLY A 87 1.80 -4.86 -13.99
CA GLY A 87 3.21 -4.75 -13.60
C GLY A 87 4.18 -4.75 -14.79
N HIS A 88 3.68 -4.97 -16.02
CA HIS A 88 4.53 -5.12 -17.21
C HIS A 88 4.78 -3.78 -17.92
N VAL A 89 6.01 -3.57 -18.36
CA VAL A 89 6.42 -2.34 -19.07
C VAL A 89 5.65 -2.06 -20.36
N ASP A 90 5.13 -3.09 -21.02
CA ASP A 90 4.34 -2.95 -22.25
C ASP A 90 2.98 -2.27 -22.00
N PHE A 91 2.51 -2.23 -20.75
CA PHE A 91 1.24 -1.62 -20.35
C PHE A 91 1.38 -0.23 -19.72
N THR A 92 2.42 0.52 -20.08
CA THR A 92 2.73 1.85 -19.52
C THR A 92 1.53 2.79 -19.54
N VAL A 93 0.73 2.80 -20.61
CA VAL A 93 -0.44 3.67 -20.75
C VAL A 93 -1.55 3.30 -19.74
N GLU A 94 -1.76 2.00 -19.50
CA GLU A 94 -2.74 1.53 -18.52
C GLU A 94 -2.31 1.89 -17.08
N VAL A 95 -1.01 1.76 -16.79
CA VAL A 95 -0.44 2.18 -15.50
C VAL A 95 -0.62 3.69 -15.30
N GLU A 96 -0.28 4.52 -16.30
CA GLU A 96 -0.44 5.98 -16.21
C GLU A 96 -1.90 6.41 -16.03
N ARG A 97 -2.84 5.77 -16.70
CA ARG A 97 -4.28 6.04 -16.52
C ARG A 97 -4.75 5.71 -15.10
N SER A 98 -4.30 4.58 -14.59
CA SER A 98 -4.62 4.15 -13.21
C SER A 98 -4.03 5.11 -12.19
N LEU A 99 -2.76 5.53 -12.33
CA LEU A 99 -2.09 6.44 -11.40
C LEU A 99 -2.80 7.79 -11.26
N ARG A 100 -3.52 8.26 -12.28
CA ARG A 100 -4.28 9.52 -12.23
C ARG A 100 -5.49 9.49 -11.30
N VAL A 101 -5.96 8.31 -10.95
CA VAL A 101 -7.17 8.13 -10.14
C VAL A 101 -6.87 7.55 -8.76
N LEU A 102 -5.60 7.32 -8.45
CA LEU A 102 -5.14 6.86 -7.14
C LEU A 102 -4.90 8.05 -6.20
N ASP A 103 -5.24 7.85 -4.94
CA ASP A 103 -4.83 8.74 -3.85
C ASP A 103 -3.51 8.28 -3.23
N GLY A 104 -3.28 6.97 -3.21
CA GLY A 104 -2.05 6.38 -2.71
C GLY A 104 -1.79 5.02 -3.34
N ALA A 105 -0.66 4.41 -3.04
CA ALA A 105 -0.31 3.10 -3.57
C ALA A 105 0.44 2.22 -2.56
N VAL A 106 0.33 0.91 -2.76
CA VAL A 106 1.19 -0.09 -2.13
C VAL A 106 2.19 -0.57 -3.18
N ALA A 107 3.47 -0.36 -2.92
CA ALA A 107 4.56 -0.81 -3.77
C ALA A 107 5.13 -2.13 -3.22
N LEU A 108 4.95 -3.22 -3.94
CA LEU A 108 5.43 -4.54 -3.55
C LEU A 108 6.84 -4.77 -4.07
N PHE A 109 7.72 -5.23 -3.18
CA PHE A 109 9.07 -5.68 -3.49
C PHE A 109 9.25 -7.13 -3.09
N CYS A 110 10.02 -7.89 -3.85
CA CYS A 110 10.38 -9.24 -3.47
C CYS A 110 11.56 -9.21 -2.48
N ALA A 111 11.46 -9.88 -1.34
CA ALA A 111 12.53 -9.94 -0.34
C ALA A 111 13.83 -10.56 -0.91
N VAL A 112 13.72 -11.39 -1.93
CA VAL A 112 14.89 -12.02 -2.59
C VAL A 112 15.45 -11.12 -3.70
N GLY A 113 14.56 -10.68 -4.64
CA GLY A 113 14.96 -9.86 -5.80
C GLY A 113 15.28 -8.41 -5.46
N GLY A 114 14.65 -7.88 -4.40
CA GLY A 114 14.79 -6.45 -4.04
C GLY A 114 14.14 -5.53 -5.07
N VAL A 115 14.84 -4.47 -5.44
CA VAL A 115 14.43 -3.51 -6.47
C VAL A 115 14.92 -3.95 -7.84
N GLU A 116 13.98 -4.23 -8.74
CA GLU A 116 14.23 -4.62 -10.13
C GLU A 116 13.96 -3.45 -11.09
N ALA A 117 14.43 -3.54 -12.33
CA ALA A 117 14.28 -2.49 -13.35
C ALA A 117 12.82 -2.07 -13.60
N GLN A 118 11.89 -3.03 -13.50
CA GLN A 118 10.45 -2.72 -13.59
C GLN A 118 9.95 -1.92 -12.38
N SER A 119 10.46 -2.22 -11.18
CA SER A 119 10.15 -1.45 -9.97
C SER A 119 10.55 0.02 -10.13
N GLU A 120 11.73 0.29 -10.71
CA GLU A 120 12.19 1.65 -10.99
C GLU A 120 11.28 2.39 -11.96
N THR A 121 10.80 1.70 -13.01
CA THR A 121 9.92 2.30 -14.03
C THR A 121 8.59 2.72 -13.41
N VAL A 122 7.93 1.81 -12.68
CA VAL A 122 6.64 2.10 -12.04
C VAL A 122 6.80 3.15 -10.93
N TRP A 123 7.92 3.12 -10.21
CA TRP A 123 8.24 4.11 -9.18
C TRP A 123 8.38 5.52 -9.76
N ARG A 124 9.09 5.67 -10.88
CA ARG A 124 9.22 6.96 -11.59
C ARG A 124 7.88 7.48 -12.09
N GLN A 125 7.02 6.60 -12.59
CA GLN A 125 5.66 6.97 -12.99
C GLN A 125 4.85 7.47 -11.79
N ALA A 126 4.89 6.78 -10.66
CA ALA A 126 4.21 7.22 -9.45
C ALA A 126 4.75 8.58 -8.93
N ASN A 127 6.06 8.83 -9.02
CA ASN A 127 6.64 10.15 -8.72
C ASN A 127 6.10 11.24 -9.64
N LYS A 128 5.99 10.97 -10.95
CA LYS A 128 5.44 11.91 -11.94
C LYS A 128 4.02 12.36 -11.61
N TYR A 129 3.22 11.47 -11.03
CA TYR A 129 1.83 11.75 -10.64
C TYR A 129 1.66 12.13 -9.17
N GLY A 130 2.75 12.26 -8.42
CA GLY A 130 2.70 12.65 -7.01
C GLY A 130 1.91 11.67 -6.13
N VAL A 131 2.00 10.36 -6.38
CA VAL A 131 1.26 9.34 -5.64
C VAL A 131 2.03 8.90 -4.41
N PRO A 132 1.57 9.21 -3.18
CA PRO A 132 2.14 8.71 -1.94
C PRO A 132 2.06 7.19 -1.85
N ARG A 133 3.02 6.56 -1.19
CA ARG A 133 3.09 5.09 -1.19
C ARG A 133 3.69 4.48 0.06
N ILE A 134 3.28 3.24 0.32
CA ILE A 134 3.86 2.34 1.31
C ILE A 134 4.60 1.24 0.54
N ALA A 135 5.82 0.91 0.93
CA ALA A 135 6.54 -0.25 0.43
C ALA A 135 6.21 -1.48 1.27
N PHE A 136 5.94 -2.61 0.61
CA PHE A 136 5.74 -3.89 1.27
C PHE A 136 6.74 -4.92 0.73
N VAL A 137 7.67 -5.34 1.56
CA VAL A 137 8.65 -6.37 1.23
C VAL A 137 8.00 -7.74 1.43
N ASN A 138 7.56 -8.31 0.33
CA ASN A 138 6.83 -9.57 0.26
C ASN A 138 7.76 -10.77 0.08
N LYS A 139 7.25 -11.97 0.29
CA LYS A 139 7.99 -13.24 0.13
C LYS A 139 9.11 -13.42 1.15
N MET A 140 8.90 -12.95 2.39
CA MET A 140 9.86 -13.16 3.48
C MET A 140 10.07 -14.64 3.83
N ASP A 141 9.19 -15.52 3.35
CA ASP A 141 9.23 -16.98 3.49
C ASP A 141 10.13 -17.69 2.45
N ARG A 142 10.67 -16.96 1.46
CA ARG A 142 11.49 -17.55 0.40
C ARG A 142 12.94 -17.62 0.80
N SER A 143 13.64 -18.68 0.34
CA SER A 143 15.09 -18.80 0.52
C SER A 143 15.84 -17.64 -0.13
N GLY A 144 16.76 -17.03 0.60
CA GLY A 144 17.46 -15.80 0.21
C GLY A 144 16.71 -14.51 0.52
N ALA A 145 15.63 -14.55 1.31
CA ALA A 145 14.88 -13.36 1.70
C ALA A 145 15.73 -12.47 2.63
N ASP A 146 15.89 -11.20 2.23
CA ASP A 146 16.62 -10.18 2.98
C ASP A 146 15.84 -8.85 2.98
N PHE A 147 15.23 -8.53 4.11
CA PHE A 147 14.47 -7.30 4.31
C PHE A 147 15.35 -6.06 4.20
N PHE A 148 16.49 -6.07 4.85
CA PHE A 148 17.38 -4.90 4.92
C PHE A 148 18.05 -4.60 3.57
N LYS A 149 18.33 -5.64 2.77
CA LYS A 149 18.75 -5.46 1.38
C LYS A 149 17.69 -4.70 0.59
N ALA A 150 16.41 -5.10 0.70
CA ALA A 150 15.32 -4.42 0.00
C ALA A 150 15.20 -2.95 0.45
N VAL A 151 15.26 -2.66 1.75
CA VAL A 151 15.25 -1.28 2.29
C VAL A 151 16.41 -0.45 1.74
N ARG A 152 17.62 -0.99 1.74
CA ARG A 152 18.82 -0.34 1.20
C ARG A 152 18.66 -0.04 -0.30
N GLU A 153 18.18 -1.01 -1.08
CA GLU A 153 17.97 -0.84 -2.52
C GLU A 153 16.88 0.17 -2.86
N ILE A 154 15.81 0.27 -2.06
CA ILE A 154 14.79 1.32 -2.19
C ILE A 154 15.44 2.71 -2.05
N ARG A 155 16.36 2.87 -1.09
CA ARG A 155 17.10 4.12 -0.90
C ARG A 155 18.03 4.42 -2.07
N GLU A 156 18.87 3.46 -2.44
CA GLU A 156 19.94 3.66 -3.40
C GLU A 156 19.46 3.73 -4.85
N LYS A 157 18.53 2.83 -5.26
CA LYS A 157 18.07 2.72 -6.64
C LYS A 157 16.88 3.61 -6.96
N LEU A 158 15.96 3.79 -5.99
CA LEU A 158 14.75 4.58 -6.18
C LEU A 158 14.87 6.02 -5.66
N HIS A 159 15.98 6.35 -5.00
CA HIS A 159 16.22 7.64 -4.36
C HIS A 159 15.07 8.07 -3.44
N ALA A 160 14.46 7.08 -2.78
CA ALA A 160 13.40 7.28 -1.81
C ALA A 160 13.98 7.40 -0.40
N ASN A 161 13.16 7.83 0.54
CA ASN A 161 13.47 7.81 1.96
C ASN A 161 12.70 6.66 2.66
N PRO A 162 13.19 5.40 2.60
CA PRO A 162 12.53 4.26 3.21
C PRO A 162 12.68 4.32 4.72
N ILE A 163 11.54 4.29 5.40
CA ILE A 163 11.47 4.25 6.86
C ILE A 163 10.79 2.94 7.28
N PRO A 164 11.52 1.97 7.83
CA PRO A 164 10.93 0.76 8.35
C PRO A 164 9.93 1.06 9.47
N LEU A 165 8.69 0.61 9.31
CA LEU A 165 7.68 0.60 10.37
C LEU A 165 7.59 -0.77 11.02
N GLN A 166 8.16 -1.79 10.39
CA GLN A 166 8.20 -3.14 10.88
C GLN A 166 9.57 -3.78 10.67
N LEU A 167 9.91 -4.71 11.55
CA LEU A 167 11.05 -5.61 11.38
C LEU A 167 10.54 -7.05 11.26
N PRO A 168 11.18 -7.91 10.47
CA PRO A 168 10.80 -9.31 10.38
C PRO A 168 11.25 -10.08 11.63
N ILE A 169 10.43 -11.04 12.07
CA ILE A 169 10.81 -12.06 13.06
C ILE A 169 11.21 -13.32 12.29
N GLY A 170 12.51 -13.51 12.11
CA GLY A 170 13.05 -14.54 11.25
C GLY A 170 12.95 -14.22 9.76
N ALA A 171 13.47 -15.13 8.95
CA ALA A 171 13.43 -15.07 7.49
C ALA A 171 13.35 -16.49 6.93
N GLU A 172 13.03 -16.61 5.65
CA GLU A 172 12.91 -17.90 4.95
C GLU A 172 11.90 -18.83 5.65
N ASP A 173 12.20 -20.11 5.80
CA ASP A 173 11.34 -21.07 6.52
C ASP A 173 11.15 -20.69 7.99
N GLY A 174 12.05 -19.88 8.55
CA GLY A 174 12.00 -19.36 9.91
C GLY A 174 11.19 -18.07 10.05
N PHE A 175 10.55 -17.56 9.00
CA PHE A 175 9.73 -16.35 9.08
C PHE A 175 8.45 -16.60 9.87
N GLN A 176 8.37 -16.06 11.10
CA GLN A 176 7.28 -16.27 12.03
C GLN A 176 6.32 -15.10 12.11
N GLY A 177 6.81 -13.87 11.90
CA GLY A 177 6.00 -12.68 12.12
C GLY A 177 6.74 -11.38 11.89
N VAL A 178 6.18 -10.30 12.44
CA VAL A 178 6.74 -8.97 12.34
C VAL A 178 6.72 -8.26 13.70
N ILE A 179 7.68 -7.37 13.92
CA ILE A 179 7.69 -6.43 15.02
C ILE A 179 7.17 -5.10 14.50
N ASP A 180 6.14 -4.54 15.10
CA ASP A 180 5.67 -3.19 14.84
C ASP A 180 6.49 -2.20 15.66
N LEU A 181 7.19 -1.29 14.99
CA LEU A 181 8.07 -0.31 15.60
C LEU A 181 7.31 0.90 16.17
N ILE A 182 6.06 1.10 15.78
CA ILE A 182 5.23 2.19 16.32
C ILE A 182 4.60 1.77 17.64
N GLU A 183 4.09 0.55 17.72
CA GLU A 183 3.44 0.03 18.93
C GLU A 183 4.39 -0.75 19.83
N MET A 184 5.58 -1.07 19.35
CA MET A 184 6.58 -1.93 20.02
C MET A 184 5.97 -3.25 20.47
N LYS A 185 5.31 -3.94 19.54
CA LYS A 185 4.67 -5.25 19.72
C LYS A 185 5.08 -6.21 18.62
N ALA A 186 5.08 -7.49 18.94
CA ALA A 186 5.31 -8.56 17.99
C ALA A 186 3.96 -9.16 17.53
N TYR A 187 3.79 -9.28 16.22
CA TYR A 187 2.69 -9.98 15.57
C TYR A 187 3.20 -11.30 15.04
N VAL A 188 2.78 -12.41 15.63
CA VAL A 188 3.31 -13.75 15.34
C VAL A 188 2.18 -14.67 14.86
N TRP A 189 2.39 -15.32 13.72
CA TRP A 189 1.46 -16.33 13.18
C TRP A 189 1.94 -17.72 13.54
N GLU A 190 1.21 -18.40 14.41
CA GLU A 190 1.51 -19.75 14.88
C GLU A 190 0.64 -20.77 14.17
N ASN A 191 1.16 -21.98 14.00
CA ASN A 191 0.40 -23.17 13.54
C ASN A 191 -0.42 -23.00 12.25
N GLY A 192 -0.06 -22.04 11.37
CA GLY A 192 -0.81 -21.77 10.14
C GLY A 192 -2.10 -20.98 10.35
N GLU A 193 -2.26 -20.32 11.49
CA GLU A 193 -3.39 -19.44 11.78
C GLU A 193 -3.41 -18.24 10.83
N LEU A 194 -4.62 -17.77 10.50
CA LEU A 194 -4.82 -16.61 9.63
C LEU A 194 -4.66 -15.30 10.38
N GLU A 195 -4.90 -15.29 11.68
CA GLU A 195 -4.78 -14.14 12.56
C GLU A 195 -3.48 -14.20 13.36
N ALA A 196 -2.84 -13.04 13.52
CA ALA A 196 -1.64 -12.94 14.33
C ALA A 196 -1.98 -12.91 15.82
N THR A 197 -1.19 -13.60 16.61
CA THR A 197 -1.16 -13.38 18.06
C THR A 197 -0.24 -12.22 18.38
N ILE A 198 -0.74 -11.23 19.12
CA ILE A 198 0.06 -10.09 19.58
C ILE A 198 0.82 -10.50 20.84
N LYS A 199 2.13 -10.34 20.81
CA LYS A 199 3.05 -10.72 21.89
C LYS A 199 4.03 -9.59 22.21
N GLU A 200 4.71 -9.71 23.35
CA GLU A 200 5.89 -8.91 23.61
C GLU A 200 7.01 -9.27 22.62
N ILE A 201 7.86 -8.29 22.32
CA ILE A 201 9.01 -8.49 21.43
C ILE A 201 9.95 -9.54 22.04
N PRO A 202 10.40 -10.55 21.27
CA PRO A 202 11.38 -11.52 21.76
C PRO A 202 12.63 -10.83 22.31
N ALA A 203 13.12 -11.28 23.47
CA ALA A 203 14.22 -10.63 24.18
C ALA A 203 15.49 -10.47 23.33
N ASN A 204 15.76 -11.41 22.43
CA ASN A 204 16.90 -11.37 21.52
C ASN A 204 16.75 -10.34 20.38
N LEU A 205 15.54 -9.83 20.11
CA LEU A 205 15.26 -8.83 19.08
C LEU A 205 14.90 -7.46 19.66
N LEU A 206 14.74 -7.37 20.99
CA LEU A 206 14.31 -6.14 21.65
C LEU A 206 15.28 -4.99 21.44
N ALA A 207 16.58 -5.24 21.56
CA ALA A 207 17.61 -4.21 21.38
C ALA A 207 17.62 -3.67 19.93
N GLU A 208 17.52 -4.55 18.94
CA GLU A 208 17.42 -4.16 17.54
C GLU A 208 16.14 -3.37 17.27
N ALA A 209 15.02 -3.80 17.82
CA ALA A 209 13.74 -3.09 17.69
C ALA A 209 13.79 -1.70 18.32
N GLN A 210 14.43 -1.54 19.47
CA GLN A 210 14.65 -0.25 20.11
C GLN A 210 15.51 0.69 19.26
N GLU A 211 16.61 0.19 18.70
CA GLU A 211 17.47 0.97 17.80
C GLU A 211 16.71 1.47 16.56
N TRP A 212 15.90 0.60 15.93
CA TRP A 212 15.10 0.98 14.78
C TRP A 212 13.92 1.90 15.15
N ARG A 213 13.34 1.73 16.32
CA ARG A 213 12.35 2.65 16.89
C ARG A 213 12.94 4.05 17.07
N GLU A 214 14.12 4.16 17.63
CA GLU A 214 14.81 5.44 17.81
C GLU A 214 15.04 6.15 16.47
N LYS A 215 15.54 5.43 15.46
CA LYS A 215 15.71 5.97 14.10
C LYS A 215 14.38 6.43 13.48
N LEU A 216 13.29 5.70 13.72
CA LEU A 216 11.96 6.08 13.25
C LEU A 216 11.49 7.37 13.94
N VAL A 217 11.64 7.48 15.25
CA VAL A 217 11.23 8.65 16.01
C VAL A 217 12.07 9.86 15.64
N GLU A 218 13.39 9.72 15.50
CA GLU A 218 14.29 10.75 15.00
C GLU A 218 13.87 11.26 13.62
N ALA A 219 13.62 10.36 12.67
CA ALA A 219 13.17 10.74 11.34
C ALA A 219 11.82 11.47 11.38
N ALA A 220 10.88 11.04 12.23
CA ALA A 220 9.60 11.72 12.42
C ALA A 220 9.77 13.11 13.07
N ALA A 221 10.64 13.24 14.06
CA ALA A 221 10.91 14.50 14.75
C ALA A 221 11.42 15.60 13.82
N VAL A 222 12.21 15.24 12.79
CA VAL A 222 12.66 16.19 11.75
C VAL A 222 11.50 16.84 10.98
N GLN A 223 10.32 16.21 10.95
CA GLN A 223 9.15 16.70 10.23
C GLN A 223 8.28 17.68 11.02
N ASP A 224 8.54 17.84 12.32
CA ASP A 224 7.72 18.67 13.21
C ASP A 224 8.58 19.29 14.32
N GLU A 225 8.64 20.63 14.38
CA GLU A 225 9.48 21.37 15.31
C GLU A 225 9.16 21.04 16.78
N ALA A 226 7.89 20.92 17.14
CA ALA A 226 7.48 20.61 18.51
C ALA A 226 7.85 19.17 18.90
N LEU A 227 7.81 18.24 17.94
CA LEU A 227 8.26 16.87 18.15
C LEU A 227 9.77 16.80 18.28
N MET A 228 10.50 17.64 17.52
CA MET A 228 11.96 17.73 17.56
C MET A 228 12.45 18.20 18.94
N GLU A 229 11.83 19.24 19.52
CA GLU A 229 12.16 19.71 20.86
C GLU A 229 11.97 18.59 21.88
N ARG A 230 10.82 17.91 21.84
CA ARG A 230 10.51 16.81 22.75
C ARG A 230 11.41 15.59 22.56
N PHE A 231 11.82 15.30 21.33
CA PHE A 231 12.76 14.21 21.05
C PHE A 231 14.11 14.41 21.75
N PHE A 232 14.60 15.64 21.82
CA PHE A 232 15.85 15.94 22.53
C PHE A 232 15.70 15.98 24.05
N GLU A 233 14.53 16.34 24.57
CA GLU A 233 14.28 16.41 26.01
C GLU A 233 13.91 15.04 26.59
N ASP A 234 12.94 14.37 25.99
CA ASP A 234 12.41 13.07 26.41
C ASP A 234 11.76 12.31 25.22
N PRO A 235 12.50 11.49 24.49
CA PRO A 235 11.96 10.73 23.36
C PRO A 235 10.79 9.81 23.72
N GLU A 236 10.72 9.34 24.98
CA GLU A 236 9.65 8.46 25.45
C GLU A 236 8.32 9.19 25.67
N SER A 237 8.35 10.53 25.74
CA SER A 237 7.14 11.34 25.84
C SER A 237 6.31 11.37 24.56
N ILE A 238 6.88 10.94 23.42
CA ILE A 238 6.20 10.93 22.14
C ILE A 238 5.23 9.75 22.08
N THR A 239 3.94 10.06 22.00
CA THR A 239 2.89 9.05 21.98
C THR A 239 2.80 8.33 20.63
N VAL A 240 2.18 7.15 20.64
CA VAL A 240 1.93 6.35 19.42
C VAL A 240 1.06 7.13 18.43
N GLU A 241 0.05 7.84 18.92
CA GLU A 241 -0.88 8.63 18.10
C GLU A 241 -0.18 9.80 17.41
N GLU A 242 0.67 10.53 18.13
CA GLU A 242 1.48 11.62 17.58
C GLU A 242 2.42 11.09 16.49
N LEU A 243 3.12 9.99 16.78
CA LEU A 243 4.02 9.37 15.81
C LEU A 243 3.28 8.92 14.56
N LYS A 244 2.10 8.27 14.70
CA LYS A 244 1.24 7.89 13.57
C LYS A 244 0.82 9.12 12.74
N ALA A 245 0.45 10.22 13.39
CA ALA A 245 0.04 11.45 12.72
C ALA A 245 1.19 12.09 11.91
N VAL A 246 2.38 12.16 12.47
CA VAL A 246 3.55 12.73 11.80
C VAL A 246 4.02 11.83 10.64
N VAL A 247 4.07 10.51 10.85
CA VAL A 247 4.37 9.55 9.76
C VAL A 247 3.37 9.72 8.62
N ARG A 248 2.05 9.83 8.91
CA ARG A 248 1.04 10.07 7.89
C ARG A 248 1.31 11.36 7.11
N LYS A 249 1.58 12.47 7.80
CA LYS A 249 1.88 13.78 7.19
C LYS A 249 3.08 13.66 6.24
N ALA A 250 4.15 13.04 6.68
CA ALA A 250 5.36 12.83 5.89
C ALA A 250 5.14 11.90 4.67
N VAL A 251 4.27 10.88 4.81
CA VAL A 251 3.87 10.01 3.68
C VAL A 251 3.09 10.78 2.62
N ILE A 252 2.10 11.58 3.05
CA ILE A 252 1.29 12.41 2.14
C ILE A 252 2.16 13.44 1.42
N ALA A 253 3.15 14.03 2.11
CA ALA A 253 4.14 14.92 1.52
C ALA A 253 5.17 14.20 0.62
N MET A 254 5.18 12.88 0.62
CA MET A 254 6.18 12.00 -0.04
C MET A 254 7.61 12.16 0.51
N ASP A 255 7.77 12.68 1.70
CA ASP A 255 9.06 12.75 2.41
C ASP A 255 9.47 11.39 2.99
N PHE A 256 8.47 10.56 3.33
CA PHE A 256 8.66 9.20 3.81
C PHE A 256 8.06 8.17 2.85
N CYS A 257 8.75 7.03 2.76
CA CYS A 257 8.21 5.79 2.24
C CYS A 257 8.22 4.75 3.36
N PRO A 258 7.10 4.54 4.08
CA PRO A 258 7.00 3.48 5.07
C PRO A 258 7.33 2.12 4.47
N VAL A 259 8.14 1.32 5.16
CA VAL A 259 8.48 -0.03 4.72
C VAL A 259 7.94 -1.04 5.72
N MET A 260 7.16 -1.97 5.20
CA MET A 260 6.58 -3.08 5.93
C MET A 260 7.06 -4.40 5.31
N CYS A 261 6.84 -5.51 5.98
CA CYS A 261 7.23 -6.81 5.45
C CYS A 261 6.21 -7.90 5.74
N GLY A 262 6.27 -8.98 4.97
CA GLY A 262 5.38 -10.12 5.15
C GLY A 262 5.54 -11.21 4.09
N SER A 263 4.64 -12.15 4.14
CA SER A 263 4.46 -13.19 3.12
C SER A 263 2.98 -13.32 2.79
N SER A 264 2.57 -12.75 1.66
CA SER A 264 1.18 -12.87 1.21
C SER A 264 0.80 -14.33 0.96
N PHE A 265 1.73 -15.16 0.47
CA PHE A 265 1.49 -16.58 0.26
C PHE A 265 1.22 -17.33 1.57
N LYS A 266 1.92 -16.99 2.64
CA LYS A 266 1.73 -17.57 3.98
C LYS A 266 0.68 -16.82 4.82
N ASN A 267 -0.05 -15.85 4.25
CA ASN A 267 -1.05 -15.02 4.92
C ASN A 267 -0.51 -14.18 6.10
N LYS A 268 0.78 -13.86 6.10
CA LYS A 268 1.45 -13.12 7.19
C LYS A 268 1.69 -11.67 6.80
N GLY A 269 1.26 -10.72 7.65
CA GLY A 269 1.51 -9.29 7.49
C GLY A 269 0.51 -8.54 6.59
N VAL A 270 -0.44 -9.21 5.94
CA VAL A 270 -1.41 -8.56 5.03
C VAL A 270 -2.43 -7.72 5.78
N GLN A 271 -2.89 -8.17 6.94
CA GLN A 271 -3.80 -7.39 7.80
C GLN A 271 -3.10 -6.12 8.32
N ASN A 272 -1.84 -6.24 8.77
CA ASN A 272 -1.04 -5.08 9.16
C ASN A 272 -0.84 -4.09 7.99
N LEU A 273 -0.68 -4.60 6.76
CA LEU A 273 -0.62 -3.75 5.57
C LEU A 273 -1.93 -3.00 5.34
N LEU A 274 -3.10 -3.65 5.52
CA LEU A 274 -4.41 -2.99 5.44
C LEU A 274 -4.55 -1.90 6.50
N ASP A 275 -4.13 -2.15 7.73
CA ASP A 275 -4.12 -1.16 8.80
C ASP A 275 -3.23 0.04 8.45
N ALA A 276 -2.04 -0.21 7.89
CA ALA A 276 -1.14 0.83 7.44
C ALA A 276 -1.70 1.64 6.26
N VAL A 277 -2.39 1.02 5.31
CA VAL A 277 -3.11 1.71 4.23
C VAL A 277 -4.12 2.71 4.80
N ILE A 278 -4.87 2.31 5.82
CA ILE A 278 -5.83 3.20 6.47
C ILE A 278 -5.13 4.30 7.26
N ALA A 279 -4.10 3.95 8.02
CA ALA A 279 -3.40 4.87 8.92
C ALA A 279 -2.58 5.92 8.16
N TYR A 280 -1.88 5.55 7.09
CA TYR A 280 -0.84 6.39 6.50
C TYR A 280 -1.13 6.89 5.09
N LEU A 281 -1.92 6.19 4.27
CA LEU A 281 -2.23 6.68 2.93
C LEU A 281 -3.32 7.75 2.96
N PRO A 282 -3.30 8.69 2.00
CA PRO A 282 -4.28 9.77 1.95
C PRO A 282 -5.70 9.26 1.67
N HIS A 283 -6.66 10.03 2.14
CA HIS A 283 -8.05 9.97 1.70
C HIS A 283 -8.31 11.03 0.62
N PRO A 284 -9.45 10.98 -0.10
CA PRO A 284 -9.69 11.92 -1.20
C PRO A 284 -9.54 13.40 -0.83
N LEU A 285 -9.86 13.80 0.40
CA LEU A 285 -9.76 15.19 0.85
C LEU A 285 -8.33 15.67 1.14
N ASP A 286 -7.34 14.77 1.21
CA ASP A 286 -5.92 15.13 1.35
C ASP A 286 -5.29 15.46 0.00
N ILE A 287 -5.95 15.10 -1.11
CA ILE A 287 -5.42 15.25 -2.46
C ILE A 287 -5.75 16.64 -3.00
N PRO A 288 -4.82 17.32 -3.69
CA PRO A 288 -5.12 18.59 -4.32
C PRO A 288 -6.30 18.52 -5.27
N ALA A 289 -7.06 19.60 -5.36
CA ALA A 289 -8.18 19.73 -6.28
C ALA A 289 -7.76 19.43 -7.72
N ALA A 290 -8.59 18.68 -8.44
CA ALA A 290 -8.28 18.31 -9.82
C ALA A 290 -8.34 19.52 -10.75
N ALA A 291 -7.30 19.70 -11.58
CA ALA A 291 -7.26 20.76 -12.59
C ALA A 291 -7.66 20.21 -13.97
N GLY A 292 -8.42 20.99 -14.70
CA GLY A 292 -8.85 20.70 -16.06
C GLY A 292 -8.89 21.93 -16.95
N LYS A 293 -9.26 21.75 -18.21
CA LYS A 293 -9.48 22.84 -19.17
C LYS A 293 -10.87 22.73 -19.79
N ARG A 294 -11.54 23.84 -19.99
CA ARG A 294 -12.79 23.88 -20.76
C ARG A 294 -12.53 23.60 -22.23
N PRO A 295 -13.25 22.67 -22.87
CA PRO A 295 -12.92 22.20 -24.22
C PRO A 295 -12.92 23.25 -25.32
N ARG A 296 -13.57 24.40 -25.15
CA ARG A 296 -13.70 25.43 -26.19
C ARG A 296 -12.90 26.70 -25.92
N THR A 297 -12.61 27.00 -24.68
CA THR A 297 -11.96 28.24 -24.26
C THR A 297 -10.54 28.01 -23.75
N GLU A 298 -10.12 26.76 -23.56
CA GLU A 298 -8.86 26.35 -22.88
C GLU A 298 -8.69 26.98 -21.48
N GLU A 299 -9.73 27.60 -20.96
CA GLU A 299 -9.75 28.20 -19.65
C GLU A 299 -9.50 27.12 -18.59
N ALA A 300 -8.55 27.39 -17.69
CA ALA A 300 -8.27 26.47 -16.57
C ALA A 300 -9.46 26.42 -15.60
N VAL A 301 -9.83 25.23 -15.22
CA VAL A 301 -10.92 24.98 -14.25
C VAL A 301 -10.37 24.06 -13.15
N THR A 302 -10.65 24.40 -11.91
CA THR A 302 -10.32 23.56 -10.74
C THR A 302 -11.62 22.92 -10.22
N PHE A 303 -11.54 21.63 -9.92
CA PHE A 303 -12.63 20.83 -9.37
C PHE A 303 -12.30 20.49 -7.91
N GLU A 304 -12.94 21.20 -7.01
CA GLU A 304 -12.81 20.90 -5.58
C GLU A 304 -13.56 19.60 -5.22
N ILE A 305 -13.05 18.89 -4.23
CA ILE A 305 -13.65 17.63 -3.77
C ILE A 305 -14.74 17.97 -2.76
N ASP A 306 -15.90 18.34 -3.29
CA ASP A 306 -17.10 18.67 -2.53
C ASP A 306 -18.28 17.82 -3.02
N PRO A 307 -18.91 17.00 -2.16
CA PRO A 307 -20.09 16.20 -2.51
C PRO A 307 -21.31 17.02 -2.94
N GLU A 308 -21.35 18.32 -2.65
CA GLU A 308 -22.43 19.24 -3.04
C GLU A 308 -22.16 19.97 -4.36
N ALA A 309 -20.91 19.88 -4.87
CA ALA A 309 -20.53 20.50 -6.13
C ALA A 309 -21.23 19.80 -7.33
N PRO A 310 -21.35 20.47 -8.49
CA PRO A 310 -21.81 19.81 -9.70
C PRO A 310 -20.98 18.59 -10.05
N LEU A 311 -21.64 17.50 -10.46
CA LEU A 311 -20.98 16.24 -10.79
C LEU A 311 -19.88 16.45 -11.83
N SER A 312 -18.67 16.12 -11.46
CA SER A 312 -17.52 16.00 -12.34
C SER A 312 -16.89 14.63 -12.16
N ALA A 313 -16.46 14.01 -13.25
CA ALA A 313 -15.88 12.67 -13.21
C ALA A 313 -14.80 12.49 -14.28
N LEU A 314 -13.77 11.75 -13.92
CA LEU A 314 -12.72 11.32 -14.84
C LEU A 314 -12.95 9.85 -15.23
N ALA A 315 -13.28 9.60 -16.51
CA ALA A 315 -13.32 8.26 -17.06
C ALA A 315 -11.88 7.79 -17.31
N PHE A 316 -11.48 6.70 -16.68
CA PHE A 316 -10.10 6.20 -16.77
C PHE A 316 -9.98 4.83 -17.44
N LYS A 317 -11.09 4.06 -17.49
CA LYS A 317 -11.08 2.73 -18.10
C LYS A 317 -12.43 2.38 -18.72
N ILE A 318 -12.39 1.70 -19.86
CA ILE A 318 -13.54 1.02 -20.47
C ILE A 318 -13.26 -0.48 -20.47
N ALA A 319 -14.18 -1.28 -19.96
CA ALA A 319 -14.12 -2.72 -19.97
C ALA A 319 -15.40 -3.30 -20.61
N THR A 320 -15.31 -4.51 -21.12
CA THR A 320 -16.48 -5.25 -21.61
C THR A 320 -16.82 -6.35 -20.63
N ASP A 321 -18.04 -6.31 -20.13
CA ASP A 321 -18.59 -7.34 -19.27
C ASP A 321 -19.54 -8.22 -20.11
N PRO A 322 -19.46 -9.57 -19.98
CA PRO A 322 -20.27 -10.48 -20.76
C PRO A 322 -21.78 -10.32 -20.55
N PHE A 323 -22.20 -9.82 -19.37
CA PHE A 323 -23.61 -9.74 -18.98
C PHE A 323 -24.21 -8.35 -19.15
N VAL A 324 -23.44 -7.30 -18.82
CA VAL A 324 -23.94 -5.92 -18.85
C VAL A 324 -23.36 -5.08 -20.00
N GLY A 325 -22.46 -5.65 -20.81
CA GLY A 325 -21.89 -4.99 -21.98
C GLY A 325 -20.71 -4.07 -21.63
N ARG A 326 -20.69 -2.83 -22.15
CA ARG A 326 -19.57 -1.90 -21.91
C ARG A 326 -19.72 -1.16 -20.60
N LEU A 327 -18.73 -1.29 -19.74
CA LEU A 327 -18.59 -0.58 -18.47
C LEU A 327 -17.57 0.54 -18.62
N CYS A 328 -17.89 1.72 -18.13
CA CYS A 328 -16.95 2.83 -18.02
C CYS A 328 -16.64 3.07 -16.55
N TYR A 329 -15.40 2.83 -16.15
CA TYR A 329 -14.94 3.12 -14.80
C TYR A 329 -14.60 4.59 -14.68
N THR A 330 -15.19 5.24 -13.70
CA THR A 330 -15.03 6.67 -13.47
C THR A 330 -14.64 6.96 -12.03
N ARG A 331 -13.77 7.94 -11.84
CA ARG A 331 -13.56 8.58 -10.55
C ARG A 331 -14.39 9.87 -10.53
N VAL A 332 -15.27 9.97 -9.56
CA VAL A 332 -16.09 11.15 -9.26
C VAL A 332 -15.36 12.00 -8.24
#